data_4d3cb63e8902fa4c294a4c45b60d12fa
#
_entry.id   4d3cb63e8902fa4c294a4c45b60d12fa
#
_cell.length_a   1.000
_cell.length_b   1.000
_cell.length_c   1.000
_cell.angle_alpha   90.00
_cell.angle_beta   90.00
_cell.angle_gamma   90.00
#
_symmetry.space_group_name_H-M   'P 1'
#
loop_
_entity.id
_entity.type
_entity.pdbx_description
1 polymer ?
#
loop_
_entity_poly.entity_id
_entity_poly.type
_entity_poly.pdbx_seq_one_letter_code
_entity_poly.pdbx_strand_id
1 'polypeptide(L)'
;VQVLNELSLLELTIARLGEVNEPKAIQAHIQHLDKGNYQNRIWATRKRPWIDRLASAWLIKTFIDTSPTFIWLETPTDCPEDAFGFDFDDATFSHVNHWVTFEVLLHSFDLETPALKKIAEIVHYLDVGGIEPPEAIGIEKVIQGIRSQISDDDQLFALSNHIFDGLY
;
A
#
# COMPACT_ATOMS: atom_id res chain seq x y z
N VAL A 1 14.29 31.34 -12.67
CA VAL A 1 13.05 31.69 -11.95
C VAL A 1 11.87 30.89 -12.52
N GLN A 2 11.70 30.85 -13.85
CA GLN A 2 10.56 30.17 -14.50
C GLN A 2 10.58 28.65 -14.30
N VAL A 3 11.72 27.98 -14.42
CA VAL A 3 11.91 26.53 -14.21
C VAL A 3 11.64 26.13 -12.75
N LEU A 4 12.01 26.97 -11.78
CA LEU A 4 11.73 26.71 -10.35
C LEU A 4 10.22 26.80 -10.05
N ASN A 5 9.51 27.73 -10.71
CA ASN A 5 8.06 27.83 -10.57
C ASN A 5 7.32 26.64 -11.21
N GLU A 6 7.80 26.15 -12.35
CA GLU A 6 7.23 24.95 -13.01
C GLU A 6 7.48 23.69 -12.19
N LEU A 7 8.66 23.53 -11.58
CA LEU A 7 8.96 22.43 -10.65
C LEU A 7 8.06 22.47 -9.41
N SER A 8 7.92 23.62 -8.78
CA SER A 8 7.03 23.78 -7.61
C SER A 8 5.56 23.54 -7.94
N LEU A 9 5.12 23.92 -9.15
CA LEU A 9 3.75 23.64 -9.61
C LEU A 9 3.54 22.14 -9.88
N LEU A 10 4.56 21.47 -10.40
CA LEU A 10 4.54 20.02 -10.65
C LEU A 10 4.52 19.24 -9.32
N GLU A 11 5.34 19.65 -8.35
CA GLU A 11 5.36 19.06 -6.99
C GLU A 11 4.01 19.24 -6.29
N LEU A 12 3.39 20.41 -6.36
CA LEU A 12 2.05 20.67 -5.83
C LEU A 12 0.97 19.84 -6.55
N THR A 13 1.13 19.61 -7.84
CA THR A 13 0.18 18.79 -8.62
C THR A 13 0.34 17.32 -8.28
N ILE A 14 1.56 16.84 -8.09
CA ILE A 14 1.85 15.46 -7.66
C ILE A 14 1.33 15.21 -6.24
N ALA A 15 1.56 16.15 -5.31
CA ALA A 15 1.02 16.08 -3.96
C ALA A 15 -0.51 16.04 -3.95
N ARG A 16 -1.18 16.87 -4.75
CA ARG A 16 -2.64 16.86 -4.90
C ARG A 16 -3.17 15.56 -5.52
N LEU A 17 -2.44 14.96 -6.45
CA LEU A 17 -2.82 13.66 -7.02
C LEU A 17 -2.64 12.53 -6.01
N GLY A 18 -1.67 12.62 -5.10
CA GLY A 18 -1.52 11.74 -3.95
C GLY A 18 -2.71 11.85 -3.01
N GLU A 19 -3.03 13.06 -2.54
CA GLU A 19 -4.17 13.34 -1.65
C GLU A 19 -5.53 12.86 -2.20
N VAL A 20 -5.72 12.92 -3.52
CA VAL A 20 -6.96 12.45 -4.18
C VAL A 20 -7.04 10.92 -4.24
N ASN A 21 -5.91 10.23 -4.17
CA ASN A 21 -5.83 8.78 -4.34
C ASN A 21 -5.70 8.01 -3.03
N GLU A 22 -5.44 8.68 -1.91
CA GLU A 22 -5.36 8.01 -0.62
C GLU A 22 -6.74 7.86 0.00
N PRO A 23 -7.05 6.70 0.65
CA PRO A 23 -8.32 6.49 1.32
C PRO A 23 -8.47 7.41 2.54
N LYS A 24 -9.69 7.82 2.82
CA LYS A 24 -10.01 8.60 4.01
C LYS A 24 -9.95 7.70 5.24
N ALA A 25 -9.15 8.08 6.23
CA ALA A 25 -9.09 7.36 7.49
C ALA A 25 -10.44 7.41 8.24
N ILE A 26 -10.92 6.25 8.65
CA ILE A 26 -12.10 6.12 9.52
C ILE A 26 -11.69 6.03 10.98
N GLN A 27 -12.54 6.51 11.89
CA GLN A 27 -12.32 6.35 13.33
C GLN A 27 -12.95 5.04 13.78
N ALA A 28 -12.13 4.02 14.03
CA ALA A 28 -12.60 2.69 14.39
C ALA A 28 -11.59 1.96 15.29
N HIS A 29 -12.05 0.87 15.89
CA HIS A 29 -11.18 -0.11 16.54
C HIS A 29 -10.75 -1.17 15.52
N ILE A 30 -9.46 -1.47 15.47
CA ILE A 30 -8.94 -2.54 14.61
C ILE A 30 -9.21 -3.89 15.29
N GLN A 31 -9.90 -4.76 14.58
CA GLN A 31 -10.24 -6.09 15.07
C GLN A 31 -9.10 -7.08 14.84
N HIS A 32 -8.87 -7.99 15.78
CA HIS A 32 -7.99 -9.14 15.58
C HIS A 32 -8.70 -10.21 14.77
N LEU A 33 -8.03 -10.73 13.74
CA LEU A 33 -8.59 -11.65 12.77
C LEU A 33 -7.76 -12.93 12.68
N ASP A 34 -8.45 -14.05 12.48
CA ASP A 34 -7.80 -15.35 12.27
C ASP A 34 -7.46 -15.54 10.78
N LYS A 35 -6.16 -15.68 10.47
CA LYS A 35 -5.64 -15.92 9.11
C LYS A 35 -6.29 -17.13 8.43
N GLY A 36 -6.72 -18.13 9.20
CA GLY A 36 -7.39 -19.32 8.67
C GLY A 36 -8.63 -18.99 7.84
N ASN A 37 -9.31 -17.89 8.12
CA ASN A 37 -10.50 -17.42 7.38
C ASN A 37 -10.16 -16.66 6.09
N TYR A 38 -8.88 -16.37 5.84
CA TYR A 38 -8.40 -15.54 4.74
C TYR A 38 -7.51 -16.30 3.76
N GLN A 39 -7.65 -17.62 3.67
CA GLN A 39 -6.85 -18.46 2.75
C GLN A 39 -7.52 -18.64 1.40
N ASN A 40 -6.69 -18.62 0.34
CA ASN A 40 -7.12 -18.80 -1.06
C ASN A 40 -8.23 -17.81 -1.47
N ARG A 41 -8.05 -16.54 -1.11
CA ARG A 41 -9.03 -15.47 -1.32
C ARG A 41 -8.66 -14.59 -2.51
N ILE A 42 -9.67 -13.86 -2.98
CA ILE A 42 -9.50 -12.76 -3.92
C ILE A 42 -9.28 -11.49 -3.12
N TRP A 43 -8.20 -10.77 -3.44
CA TRP A 43 -7.83 -9.49 -2.84
C TRP A 43 -7.82 -8.43 -3.93
N ALA A 44 -8.51 -7.33 -3.72
CA ALA A 44 -8.71 -6.32 -4.73
C ALA A 44 -8.25 -4.94 -4.25
N THR A 45 -7.51 -4.23 -5.08
CA THR A 45 -7.14 -2.83 -4.85
C THR A 45 -7.06 -2.09 -6.18
N ARG A 46 -6.91 -0.76 -6.13
CA ARG A 46 -6.85 0.06 -7.34
C ARG A 46 -5.59 -0.23 -8.16
N LYS A 47 -5.75 -0.20 -9.47
CA LYS A 47 -4.64 -0.31 -10.44
C LYS A 47 -3.57 0.76 -10.23
N ARG A 48 -2.41 0.56 -10.83
CA ARG A 48 -1.22 1.39 -10.69
C ARG A 48 -0.85 1.57 -9.20
N PRO A 49 -0.68 0.45 -8.47
CA PRO A 49 -0.43 0.50 -7.03
C PRO A 49 0.80 1.32 -6.70
N TRP A 50 0.74 2.02 -5.58
CA TRP A 50 1.85 2.74 -4.98
C TRP A 50 2.25 2.05 -3.66
N ILE A 51 3.04 2.71 -2.85
CA ILE A 51 3.78 2.12 -1.74
C ILE A 51 2.89 1.30 -0.76
N ASP A 52 1.79 1.85 -0.26
CA ASP A 52 0.94 1.14 0.71
C ASP A 52 0.24 -0.06 0.07
N ARG A 53 -0.28 0.06 -1.14
CA ARG A 53 -0.90 -1.05 -1.89
C ARG A 53 0.09 -2.16 -2.22
N LEU A 54 1.30 -1.81 -2.65
CA LEU A 54 2.35 -2.79 -2.97
C LEU A 54 2.83 -3.51 -1.72
N ALA A 55 3.08 -2.78 -0.63
CA ALA A 55 3.48 -3.34 0.64
C ALA A 55 2.38 -4.22 1.26
N SER A 56 1.13 -3.74 1.22
CA SER A 56 -0.03 -4.49 1.70
C SER A 56 -0.24 -5.78 0.92
N ALA A 57 -0.13 -5.76 -0.42
CA ALA A 57 -0.20 -6.96 -1.25
C ALA A 57 0.94 -7.94 -0.94
N TRP A 58 2.17 -7.45 -0.74
CA TRP A 58 3.30 -8.27 -0.30
C TRP A 58 3.07 -8.91 1.07
N LEU A 59 2.58 -8.13 2.05
CA LEU A 59 2.27 -8.63 3.39
C LEU A 59 1.19 -9.72 3.35
N ILE A 60 0.13 -9.49 2.58
CA ILE A 60 -0.95 -10.46 2.38
C ILE A 60 -0.36 -11.78 1.84
N LYS A 61 0.38 -11.72 0.74
CA LYS A 61 0.95 -12.90 0.08
C LYS A 61 1.96 -13.64 0.96
N THR A 62 2.74 -12.91 1.74
CA THR A 62 3.86 -13.50 2.50
C THR A 62 3.41 -14.08 3.85
N PHE A 63 2.45 -13.43 4.53
CA PHE A 63 2.15 -13.73 5.93
C PHE A 63 0.67 -14.04 6.23
N ILE A 64 -0.26 -13.67 5.35
CA ILE A 64 -1.69 -13.78 5.64
C ILE A 64 -2.33 -14.91 4.82
N ASP A 65 -2.24 -14.85 3.50
CA ASP A 65 -2.88 -15.80 2.57
C ASP A 65 -1.81 -16.53 1.73
N THR A 66 -1.75 -17.84 1.87
CA THR A 66 -0.72 -18.67 1.21
C THR A 66 -0.90 -18.79 -0.31
N SER A 67 -2.09 -18.48 -0.83
CA SER A 67 -2.40 -18.55 -2.26
C SER A 67 -3.41 -17.47 -2.67
N PRO A 68 -3.07 -16.19 -2.52
CA PRO A 68 -3.97 -15.08 -2.85
C PRO A 68 -4.07 -14.88 -4.36
N THR A 69 -5.23 -14.44 -4.81
CA THR A 69 -5.44 -13.90 -6.16
C THR A 69 -5.62 -12.40 -6.06
N PHE A 70 -4.79 -11.61 -6.75
CA PHE A 70 -4.91 -10.16 -6.76
C PHE A 70 -5.68 -9.66 -7.98
N ILE A 71 -6.52 -8.65 -7.78
CA ILE A 71 -7.24 -7.92 -8.83
C ILE A 71 -6.92 -6.43 -8.70
N TRP A 72 -6.48 -5.84 -9.82
CA TRP A 72 -6.17 -4.40 -9.94
C TRP A 72 -7.35 -3.68 -10.55
N LEU A 73 -8.13 -2.99 -9.71
CA LEU A 73 -9.40 -2.36 -10.07
C LEU A 73 -9.20 -1.07 -10.87
N GLU A 74 -10.00 -0.85 -11.89
CA GLU A 74 -10.09 0.45 -12.55
C GLU A 74 -10.67 1.51 -11.60
N THR A 75 -11.79 1.16 -10.95
CA THR A 75 -12.42 1.97 -9.90
C THR A 75 -12.79 1.11 -8.69
N PRO A 76 -12.91 1.69 -7.47
CA PRO A 76 -13.36 0.96 -6.28
C PRO A 76 -14.70 0.23 -6.44
N THR A 77 -15.60 0.76 -7.26
CA THR A 77 -16.92 0.18 -7.53
C THR A 77 -16.88 -1.14 -8.32
N ASP A 78 -15.73 -1.45 -8.94
CA ASP A 78 -15.52 -2.69 -9.68
C ASP A 78 -15.10 -3.86 -8.75
N CYS A 79 -14.99 -3.62 -7.44
CA CYS A 79 -14.58 -4.63 -6.48
C CYS A 79 -15.65 -5.74 -6.41
N PRO A 80 -15.28 -7.03 -6.68
CA PRO A 80 -16.20 -8.13 -6.55
C PRO A 80 -16.71 -8.29 -5.11
N GLU A 81 -17.96 -8.72 -4.94
CA GLU A 81 -18.58 -8.91 -3.62
C GLU A 81 -17.88 -9.98 -2.77
N ASP A 82 -17.25 -10.96 -3.40
CA ASP A 82 -16.50 -12.05 -2.76
C ASP A 82 -15.02 -11.75 -2.57
N ALA A 83 -14.55 -10.57 -2.97
CA ALA A 83 -13.18 -10.11 -2.78
C ALA A 83 -13.00 -9.28 -1.50
N PHE A 84 -11.84 -9.41 -0.88
CA PHE A 84 -11.40 -8.48 0.15
C PHE A 84 -10.74 -7.26 -0.48
N GLY A 85 -11.45 -6.14 -0.45
CA GLY A 85 -10.91 -4.86 -0.90
C GLY A 85 -9.86 -4.31 0.09
N PHE A 86 -8.80 -3.68 -0.41
CA PHE A 86 -7.82 -3.00 0.43
C PHE A 86 -7.30 -1.70 -0.18
N ASP A 87 -7.04 -0.73 0.67
CA ASP A 87 -6.47 0.59 0.37
C ASP A 87 -7.30 1.44 -0.62
N PHE A 88 -8.61 1.53 -0.35
CA PHE A 88 -9.54 2.49 -0.95
C PHE A 88 -10.73 2.73 -0.01
N ASP A 89 -11.49 3.81 -0.27
CA ASP A 89 -12.67 4.16 0.53
C ASP A 89 -13.70 3.01 0.54
N ASP A 90 -14.22 2.68 1.72
CA ASP A 90 -15.16 1.59 1.96
C ASP A 90 -14.61 0.17 1.69
N ALA A 91 -13.30 0.01 1.52
CA ALA A 91 -12.66 -1.30 1.44
C ALA A 91 -12.73 -2.07 2.77
N THR A 92 -12.59 -3.42 2.69
CA THR A 92 -12.51 -4.29 3.87
C THR A 92 -11.36 -3.89 4.79
N PHE A 93 -10.21 -3.54 4.21
CA PHE A 93 -9.04 -3.01 4.90
C PHE A 93 -8.65 -1.67 4.30
N SER A 94 -8.66 -0.62 5.10
CA SER A 94 -8.33 0.73 4.68
C SER A 94 -7.69 1.48 5.84
N HIS A 95 -7.44 2.78 5.66
CA HIS A 95 -6.87 3.61 6.71
C HIS A 95 -7.81 3.69 7.93
N VAL A 96 -7.28 3.46 9.11
CA VAL A 96 -8.02 3.54 10.38
C VAL A 96 -7.25 4.42 11.37
N ASN A 97 -7.90 5.45 11.89
CA ASN A 97 -7.31 6.45 12.78
C ASN A 97 -6.08 7.12 12.11
N HIS A 98 -4.87 6.85 12.62
CA HIS A 98 -3.61 7.33 12.06
C HIS A 98 -2.83 6.23 11.32
N TRP A 99 -3.40 5.04 11.19
CA TRP A 99 -2.75 3.87 10.60
C TRP A 99 -3.07 3.78 9.11
N VAL A 100 -2.04 3.60 8.28
CA VAL A 100 -2.21 3.28 6.86
C VAL A 100 -2.61 1.81 6.69
N THR A 101 -3.04 1.40 5.51
CA THR A 101 -3.60 0.05 5.27
C THR A 101 -2.63 -1.07 5.64
N PHE A 102 -1.35 -0.92 5.34
CA PHE A 102 -0.31 -1.87 5.74
C PHE A 102 -0.27 -2.08 7.26
N GLU A 103 -0.32 -1.01 8.03
CA GLU A 103 -0.31 -1.06 9.49
C GLU A 103 -1.60 -1.67 10.05
N VAL A 104 -2.75 -1.35 9.44
CA VAL A 104 -4.04 -1.97 9.79
C VAL A 104 -3.98 -3.48 9.59
N LEU A 105 -3.40 -3.97 8.50
CA LEU A 105 -3.20 -5.40 8.28
C LEU A 105 -2.25 -6.03 9.31
N LEU A 106 -1.14 -5.35 9.66
CA LEU A 106 -0.23 -5.81 10.71
C LEU A 106 -0.97 -6.04 12.04
N HIS A 107 -1.76 -5.06 12.47
CA HIS A 107 -2.54 -5.13 13.70
C HIS A 107 -3.65 -6.18 13.63
N SER A 108 -4.38 -6.23 12.51
CA SER A 108 -5.50 -7.16 12.35
C SER A 108 -5.06 -8.63 12.45
N PHE A 109 -3.86 -8.95 11.97
CA PHE A 109 -3.38 -10.33 11.91
C PHE A 109 -2.24 -10.65 12.88
N ASP A 110 -2.02 -9.81 13.89
CA ASP A 110 -0.97 -9.98 14.91
C ASP A 110 0.44 -10.21 14.33
N LEU A 111 0.81 -9.43 13.30
CA LEU A 111 2.07 -9.56 12.56
C LEU A 111 3.17 -8.60 13.02
N GLU A 112 3.05 -7.96 14.16
CA GLU A 112 3.91 -6.87 14.61
C GLU A 112 5.30 -7.32 15.09
N THR A 113 6.12 -7.82 14.17
CA THR A 113 7.54 -8.09 14.44
C THR A 113 8.40 -6.82 14.31
N PRO A 114 9.61 -6.77 14.90
CA PRO A 114 10.50 -5.62 14.74
C PRO A 114 10.84 -5.30 13.27
N ALA A 115 11.02 -6.32 12.43
CA ALA A 115 11.31 -6.15 11.00
C ALA A 115 10.11 -5.55 10.25
N LEU A 116 8.90 -6.07 10.48
CA LEU A 116 7.68 -5.56 9.86
C LEU A 116 7.32 -4.14 10.35
N LYS A 117 7.62 -3.81 11.61
CA LYS A 117 7.45 -2.44 12.13
C LYS A 117 8.37 -1.43 11.41
N LYS A 118 9.60 -1.80 11.08
CA LYS A 118 10.48 -0.94 10.28
C LYS A 118 9.96 -0.71 8.87
N ILE A 119 9.42 -1.75 8.24
CA ILE A 119 8.77 -1.60 6.92
C ILE A 119 7.54 -0.69 7.06
N ALA A 120 6.75 -0.85 8.11
CA ALA A 120 5.59 -0.01 8.38
C ALA A 120 5.95 1.49 8.50
N GLU A 121 7.05 1.82 9.18
CA GLU A 121 7.54 3.20 9.27
C GLU A 121 7.86 3.79 7.89
N ILE A 122 8.50 3.02 7.01
CA ILE A 122 8.82 3.44 5.63
C ILE A 122 7.54 3.64 4.83
N VAL A 123 6.61 2.66 4.87
CA VAL A 123 5.34 2.72 4.15
C VAL A 123 4.51 3.90 4.63
N HIS A 124 4.36 4.07 5.94
CA HIS A 124 3.63 5.18 6.55
C HIS A 124 4.18 6.54 6.09
N TYR A 125 5.50 6.73 6.18
CA TYR A 125 6.12 7.99 5.76
C TYR A 125 5.91 8.29 4.28
N LEU A 126 6.07 7.30 3.41
CA LEU A 126 5.93 7.47 1.96
C LEU A 126 4.47 7.65 1.50
N ASP A 127 3.51 7.22 2.33
CA ASP A 127 2.09 7.32 2.04
C ASP A 127 1.46 8.60 2.58
N VAL A 128 1.66 8.88 3.88
CA VAL A 128 0.99 10.00 4.57
C VAL A 128 1.96 11.00 5.22
N GLY A 129 3.26 10.77 5.12
CA GLY A 129 4.28 11.65 5.72
C GLY A 129 4.60 11.32 7.17
N GLY A 130 5.24 12.25 7.88
CA GLY A 130 5.63 12.08 9.27
C GLY A 130 7.15 12.08 9.46
N ILE A 131 7.67 11.19 10.32
CA ILE A 131 9.11 11.08 10.60
C ILE A 131 9.76 10.24 9.48
N GLU A 132 10.72 10.84 8.76
CA GLU A 132 11.41 10.19 7.65
C GLU A 132 12.39 9.10 8.13
N PRO A 133 12.14 7.82 7.78
CA PRO A 133 13.12 6.75 7.97
C PRO A 133 14.29 6.91 6.99
N PRO A 134 15.53 6.52 7.37
CA PRO A 134 16.72 6.70 6.52
C PRO A 134 16.62 6.05 5.13
N GLU A 135 15.90 4.94 5.02
CA GLU A 135 15.74 4.17 3.78
C GLU A 135 14.66 4.73 2.85
N ALA A 136 13.74 5.54 3.35
CA ALA A 136 12.49 5.90 2.66
C ALA A 136 12.71 6.50 1.27
N ILE A 137 13.55 7.53 1.16
CA ILE A 137 13.81 8.22 -0.12
C ILE A 137 14.47 7.30 -1.15
N GLY A 138 15.33 6.38 -0.71
CA GLY A 138 15.93 5.39 -1.60
C GLY A 138 14.89 4.43 -2.15
N ILE A 139 14.03 3.89 -1.29
CA ILE A 139 12.93 2.98 -1.65
C ILE A 139 11.93 3.67 -2.58
N GLU A 140 11.53 4.90 -2.27
CA GLU A 140 10.66 5.71 -3.12
C GLU A 140 11.18 5.79 -4.56
N LYS A 141 12.44 6.20 -4.73
CA LYS A 141 13.06 6.35 -6.06
C LYS A 141 13.13 5.03 -6.83
N VAL A 142 13.44 3.94 -6.16
CA VAL A 142 13.51 2.60 -6.79
C VAL A 142 12.12 2.18 -7.25
N ILE A 143 11.09 2.28 -6.41
CA ILE A 143 9.71 1.91 -6.76
C ILE A 143 9.16 2.83 -7.86
N GLN A 144 9.40 4.14 -7.79
CA GLN A 144 9.03 5.09 -8.87
C GLN A 144 9.68 4.71 -10.20
N GLY A 145 10.98 4.37 -10.19
CA GLY A 145 11.71 3.94 -11.37
C GLY A 145 11.12 2.69 -12.00
N ILE A 146 10.81 1.67 -11.21
CA ILE A 146 10.16 0.44 -11.67
C ILE A 146 8.78 0.76 -12.23
N ARG A 147 7.96 1.49 -11.47
CA ARG A 147 6.58 1.85 -11.86
C ARG A 147 6.52 2.67 -13.15
N SER A 148 7.53 3.49 -13.43
CA SER A 148 7.59 4.28 -14.67
C SER A 148 7.88 3.44 -15.92
N GLN A 149 8.52 2.28 -15.75
CA GLN A 149 8.91 1.40 -16.85
C GLN A 149 7.94 0.24 -17.04
N ILE A 150 7.22 -0.17 -16.01
CA ILE A 150 6.32 -1.32 -16.01
C ILE A 150 4.87 -0.83 -16.00
N SER A 151 4.12 -1.17 -17.05
CA SER A 151 2.69 -0.84 -17.15
C SER A 151 1.77 -1.94 -16.63
N ASP A 152 2.24 -3.18 -16.58
CA ASP A 152 1.52 -4.33 -16.05
C ASP A 152 1.65 -4.38 -14.52
N ASP A 153 0.52 -4.37 -13.82
CA ASP A 153 0.50 -4.27 -12.36
C ASP A 153 0.90 -5.59 -11.66
N ASP A 154 0.72 -6.75 -12.29
CA ASP A 154 1.22 -8.02 -11.77
C ASP A 154 2.76 -8.07 -11.83
N GLN A 155 3.35 -7.57 -12.93
CA GLN A 155 4.80 -7.46 -13.05
C GLN A 155 5.35 -6.40 -12.08
N LEU A 156 4.69 -5.27 -11.94
CA LEU A 156 5.06 -4.25 -10.96
C LEU A 156 5.06 -4.82 -9.53
N PHE A 157 4.02 -5.54 -9.17
CA PHE A 157 3.91 -6.22 -7.88
C PHE A 157 5.01 -7.26 -7.69
N ALA A 158 5.25 -8.12 -8.69
CA ALA A 158 6.29 -9.16 -8.61
C ALA A 158 7.69 -8.57 -8.38
N LEU A 159 8.03 -7.47 -9.05
CA LEU A 159 9.31 -6.78 -8.86
C LEU A 159 9.39 -6.09 -7.50
N SER A 160 8.31 -5.45 -7.06
CA SER A 160 8.26 -4.79 -5.76
C SER A 160 8.38 -5.76 -4.59
N ASN A 161 7.91 -7.00 -4.73
CA ASN A 161 8.08 -8.04 -3.71
C ASN A 161 9.56 -8.26 -3.34
N HIS A 162 10.47 -8.24 -4.31
CA HIS A 162 11.90 -8.40 -4.04
C HIS A 162 12.48 -7.27 -3.19
N ILE A 163 11.90 -6.05 -3.30
CA ILE A 163 12.30 -4.92 -2.46
C ILE A 163 11.87 -5.17 -1.02
N PHE A 164 10.61 -5.55 -0.80
CA PHE A 164 10.08 -5.82 0.55
C PHE A 164 10.73 -7.07 1.17
N ASP A 165 11.01 -8.11 0.38
CA ASP A 165 11.80 -9.28 0.83
C ASP A 165 13.19 -8.88 1.30
N GLY A 166 13.83 -7.90 0.63
CA GLY A 166 15.14 -7.39 1.01
C GLY A 166 15.12 -6.46 2.23
N LEU A 167 13.98 -5.82 2.52
CA LEU A 167 13.78 -4.99 3.69
C LEU A 167 13.45 -5.80 4.95
N TYR A 168 12.76 -6.94 4.78
CA TYR A 168 12.38 -7.89 5.83
C TYR A 168 13.56 -8.73 6.30
#